data_2a6e83eb0537bea9304e1775d5972fcd
#
_entry.id   2a6e83eb0537bea9304e1775d5972fcd
#
_cell.length_a   1.000
_cell.length_b   1.000
_cell.length_c   1.000
_cell.angle_alpha   90.00
_cell.angle_beta   90.00
_cell.angle_gamma   90.00
#
_symmetry.space_group_name_H-M   'P 1'
#
loop_
_entity.id
_entity.type
_entity.pdbx_description
1 polymer ?
#
loop_
_entity_poly.entity_id
_entity_poly.type
_entity_poly.pdbx_seq_one_letter_code
_entity_poly.pdbx_strand_id
1 'polypeptide(L)'
;MSSTKTNPGRYFEDFQLGEEIVHATPRTVTAGDVAVYQSLFGPRFALASADTFAQSLGYERAPVDDLVTFHVVFGKTVPDVSLNAIANLGYAEGRFGAPVFPGDTLQSRSEVIGLRQTCDGKTGVVYVRTTGTNQQGEVVLT
;
A
#
# COMPACT_ATOMS: atom_id res chain seq x y z
N MET A 1 -10.90 -22.56 -24.07
CA MET A 1 -10.27 -22.48 -22.74
C MET A 1 -10.93 -21.33 -21.99
N SER A 2 -11.72 -21.61 -20.97
CA SER A 2 -12.31 -20.60 -20.11
C SER A 2 -11.19 -19.90 -19.37
N SER A 3 -10.92 -18.62 -19.63
CA SER A 3 -10.04 -17.83 -18.79
C SER A 3 -10.78 -17.60 -17.48
N THR A 4 -10.54 -18.44 -16.52
CA THR A 4 -11.04 -18.21 -15.16
C THR A 4 -10.38 -16.93 -14.67
N LYS A 5 -11.17 -15.90 -14.44
CA LYS A 5 -10.72 -14.69 -13.76
C LYS A 5 -10.13 -15.11 -12.42
N THR A 6 -8.86 -14.89 -12.19
CA THR A 6 -8.14 -15.38 -11.01
C THR A 6 -8.55 -14.68 -9.72
N ASN A 7 -9.10 -13.46 -9.82
CA ASN A 7 -9.69 -12.73 -8.69
C ASN A 7 -10.94 -11.98 -9.17
N PRO A 8 -12.15 -12.40 -8.76
CA PRO A 8 -13.41 -11.72 -9.12
C PRO A 8 -13.62 -10.41 -8.35
N GLY A 9 -12.79 -10.10 -7.37
CA GLY A 9 -13.04 -9.06 -6.38
C GLY A 9 -14.01 -9.53 -5.30
N ARG A 10 -14.27 -8.66 -4.33
CA ARG A 10 -15.16 -8.93 -3.20
C ARG A 10 -16.23 -7.84 -3.10
N TYR A 11 -17.42 -8.24 -2.63
CA TYR A 11 -18.49 -7.35 -2.22
C TYR A 11 -18.54 -7.25 -0.71
N PHE A 12 -19.37 -6.34 -0.18
CA PHE A 12 -19.49 -6.12 1.28
C PHE A 12 -19.79 -7.42 2.05
N GLU A 13 -20.63 -8.27 1.49
CA GLU A 13 -21.08 -9.54 2.08
C GLU A 13 -19.99 -10.60 2.19
N ASP A 14 -18.91 -10.44 1.45
CA ASP A 14 -17.78 -11.38 1.41
C ASP A 14 -16.75 -11.13 2.52
N PHE A 15 -16.87 -10.01 3.25
CA PHE A 15 -15.93 -9.64 4.31
C PHE A 15 -16.41 -10.08 5.69
N GLN A 16 -15.47 -10.51 6.52
CA GLN A 16 -15.72 -10.88 7.92
C GLN A 16 -14.87 -10.01 8.85
N LEU A 17 -15.48 -9.55 9.96
CA LEU A 17 -14.75 -8.78 10.96
C LEU A 17 -13.62 -9.63 11.57
N GLY A 18 -12.42 -9.06 11.65
CA GLY A 18 -11.22 -9.74 12.13
C GLY A 18 -10.54 -10.64 11.08
N GLU A 19 -11.06 -10.71 9.87
CA GLU A 19 -10.42 -11.46 8.78
C GLU A 19 -9.07 -10.85 8.41
N GLU A 20 -8.04 -11.69 8.31
CA GLU A 20 -6.75 -11.31 7.70
C GLU A 20 -6.73 -11.68 6.21
N ILE A 21 -6.35 -10.72 5.38
CA ILE A 21 -6.19 -10.87 3.94
C ILE A 21 -4.72 -10.65 3.62
N VAL A 22 -4.02 -11.72 3.22
CA VAL A 22 -2.65 -11.62 2.72
C VAL A 22 -2.70 -11.32 1.23
N HIS A 23 -2.21 -10.15 0.84
CA HIS A 23 -2.24 -9.73 -0.56
C HIS A 23 -1.18 -10.47 -1.37
N ALA A 24 -1.60 -11.01 -2.51
CA ALA A 24 -0.72 -11.79 -3.39
C ALA A 24 0.43 -10.92 -3.93
N THR A 25 1.52 -11.54 -4.26
CA THR A 25 2.68 -11.00 -4.98
C THR A 25 3.41 -9.84 -4.31
N PRO A 26 4.58 -10.09 -3.74
CA PRO A 26 5.51 -9.03 -3.35
C PRO A 26 5.91 -8.20 -4.57
N ARG A 27 6.31 -6.93 -4.35
CA ARG A 27 6.82 -6.06 -5.41
C ARG A 27 8.13 -5.42 -4.97
N THR A 28 9.15 -5.57 -5.79
CA THR A 28 10.41 -4.84 -5.62
C THR A 28 10.25 -3.41 -6.14
N VAL A 29 10.60 -2.44 -5.31
CA VAL A 29 10.69 -1.03 -5.69
C VAL A 29 12.01 -0.83 -6.43
N THR A 30 11.95 -0.35 -7.66
CA THR A 30 13.13 -0.16 -8.49
C THR A 30 13.60 1.29 -8.53
N ALA A 31 14.84 1.52 -8.92
CA ALA A 31 15.34 2.88 -9.22
C ALA A 31 14.51 3.55 -10.35
N GLY A 32 13.96 2.75 -11.27
CA GLY A 32 13.05 3.24 -12.31
C GLY A 32 11.75 3.81 -11.75
N ASP A 33 11.14 3.15 -10.75
CA ASP A 33 9.94 3.67 -10.07
C ASP A 33 10.21 5.04 -9.45
N VAL A 34 11.36 5.17 -8.77
CA VAL A 34 11.80 6.43 -8.15
C VAL A 34 12.04 7.52 -9.20
N ALA A 35 12.75 7.20 -10.28
CA ALA A 35 13.04 8.16 -11.35
C ALA A 35 11.76 8.67 -12.02
N VAL A 36 10.80 7.80 -12.30
CA VAL A 36 9.51 8.19 -12.88
C VAL A 36 8.73 9.08 -11.91
N TYR A 37 8.65 8.69 -10.64
CA TYR A 37 7.95 9.50 -9.63
C TYR A 37 8.56 10.88 -9.49
N GLN A 38 9.89 10.98 -9.36
CA GLN A 38 10.60 12.24 -9.25
C GLN A 38 10.42 13.14 -10.50
N SER A 39 10.37 12.55 -11.67
CA SER A 39 10.17 13.29 -12.92
C SER A 39 8.77 13.89 -13.04
N LEU A 40 7.74 13.16 -12.54
CA LEU A 40 6.35 13.58 -12.63
C LEU A 40 5.95 14.56 -11.53
N PHE A 41 6.41 14.34 -10.31
CA PHE A 41 5.91 15.07 -9.14
C PHE A 41 6.94 16.00 -8.52
N GLY A 42 8.23 15.80 -8.81
CA GLY A 42 9.35 16.55 -8.27
C GLY A 42 9.44 16.46 -6.73
N PRO A 43 10.47 15.85 -6.16
CA PRO A 43 10.62 15.74 -4.72
C PRO A 43 10.79 17.16 -4.15
N ARG A 44 9.94 17.53 -3.22
CA ARG A 44 10.04 18.83 -2.52
C ARG A 44 11.08 18.81 -1.41
N PHE A 45 11.46 17.63 -0.97
CA PHE A 45 12.42 17.43 0.11
C PHE A 45 13.63 16.61 -0.36
N ALA A 46 14.82 17.14 -0.11
CA ALA A 46 16.08 16.60 -0.61
C ALA A 46 16.38 15.17 -0.11
N LEU A 47 15.78 14.74 1.00
CA LEU A 47 15.99 13.41 1.56
C LEU A 47 15.74 12.29 0.53
N ALA A 48 14.66 12.40 -0.24
CA ALA A 48 14.28 11.37 -1.21
C ALA A 48 14.95 11.54 -2.60
N SER A 49 15.82 12.54 -2.77
CA SER A 49 16.37 12.87 -4.10
C SER A 49 17.86 13.18 -4.12
N ALA A 50 18.52 13.27 -2.96
CA ALA A 50 19.93 13.60 -2.87
C ALA A 50 20.63 12.70 -1.85
N ASP A 51 21.43 11.76 -2.35
CA ASP A 51 22.17 10.81 -1.51
C ASP A 51 23.07 11.51 -0.50
N THR A 52 23.76 12.56 -0.91
CA THR A 52 24.65 13.33 -0.01
C THR A 52 23.89 13.99 1.13
N PHE A 53 22.67 14.47 0.88
CA PHE A 53 21.82 15.02 1.92
C PHE A 53 21.29 13.91 2.86
N ALA A 54 20.83 12.80 2.31
CA ALA A 54 20.39 11.65 3.10
C ALA A 54 21.51 11.12 3.99
N GLN A 55 22.73 11.01 3.46
CA GLN A 55 23.92 10.60 4.21
C GLN A 55 24.26 11.57 5.34
N SER A 56 24.08 12.87 5.14
CA SER A 56 24.28 13.85 6.21
C SER A 56 23.28 13.70 7.37
N LEU A 57 22.16 13.03 7.13
CA LEU A 57 21.14 12.69 8.14
C LEU A 57 21.28 11.27 8.71
N GLY A 58 22.34 10.53 8.29
CA GLY A 58 22.61 9.18 8.78
C GLY A 58 21.99 8.03 7.98
N TYR A 59 21.38 8.31 6.82
CA TYR A 59 20.94 7.26 5.90
C TYR A 59 22.10 6.78 5.02
N GLU A 60 22.05 5.54 4.57
CA GLU A 60 23.04 5.02 3.63
C GLU A 60 22.96 5.74 2.26
N ARG A 61 21.76 6.03 1.82
CA ARG A 61 21.42 6.73 0.57
C ARG A 61 20.02 7.33 0.67
N ALA A 62 19.59 8.05 -0.36
CA ALA A 62 18.25 8.59 -0.42
C ALA A 62 17.19 7.46 -0.34
N PRO A 63 16.28 7.47 0.64
CA PRO A 63 15.16 6.56 0.66
C PRO A 63 14.16 6.89 -0.45
N VAL A 64 13.28 5.94 -0.72
CA VAL A 64 12.14 6.14 -1.60
C VAL A 64 11.18 7.14 -0.96
N ASP A 65 10.58 8.02 -1.76
CA ASP A 65 9.52 8.91 -1.28
C ASP A 65 8.37 8.10 -0.65
N ASP A 66 7.89 8.56 0.50
CA ASP A 66 6.86 7.88 1.27
C ASP A 66 5.59 7.59 0.46
N LEU A 67 5.21 8.49 -0.46
CA LEU A 67 4.04 8.28 -1.31
C LEU A 67 4.26 7.17 -2.35
N VAL A 68 5.48 6.90 -2.80
CA VAL A 68 5.76 5.72 -3.63
C VAL A 68 5.54 4.45 -2.81
N THR A 69 6.04 4.42 -1.57
CA THR A 69 5.80 3.31 -0.64
C THR A 69 4.30 3.10 -0.41
N PHE A 70 3.56 4.19 -0.15
CA PHE A 70 2.11 4.16 -0.01
C PHE A 70 1.44 3.55 -1.25
N HIS A 71 1.76 4.02 -2.46
CA HIS A 71 1.15 3.53 -3.69
C HIS A 71 1.45 2.05 -3.95
N VAL A 72 2.65 1.59 -3.62
CA VAL A 72 2.99 0.16 -3.76
C VAL A 72 2.21 -0.69 -2.78
N VAL A 73 2.19 -0.34 -1.50
CA VAL A 73 1.48 -1.09 -0.45
C VAL A 73 -0.02 -1.07 -0.68
N PHE A 74 -0.59 0.12 -0.93
CA PHE A 74 -2.03 0.28 -1.19
C PHE A 74 -2.46 -0.41 -2.49
N GLY A 75 -1.69 -0.29 -3.57
CA GLY A 75 -2.02 -0.92 -4.85
C GLY A 75 -2.21 -2.43 -4.76
N LYS A 76 -1.54 -3.09 -3.81
CA LYS A 76 -1.70 -4.52 -3.56
C LYS A 76 -3.05 -4.89 -2.95
N THR A 77 -3.67 -3.96 -2.23
CA THR A 77 -4.97 -4.21 -1.59
C THR A 77 -6.12 -4.19 -2.59
N VAL A 78 -5.96 -3.49 -3.71
CA VAL A 78 -7.05 -3.23 -4.67
C VAL A 78 -7.74 -4.50 -5.17
N PRO A 79 -7.02 -5.55 -5.62
CA PRO A 79 -7.69 -6.75 -6.12
C PRO A 79 -8.55 -7.46 -5.07
N ASP A 80 -8.13 -7.40 -3.80
CA ASP A 80 -8.72 -8.20 -2.73
C ASP A 80 -9.71 -7.41 -1.86
N VAL A 81 -9.59 -6.08 -1.82
CA VAL A 81 -10.38 -5.23 -0.94
C VAL A 81 -11.32 -4.31 -1.72
N SER A 82 -10.83 -3.64 -2.78
CA SER A 82 -11.58 -2.54 -3.38
C SER A 82 -11.87 -2.68 -4.87
N LEU A 83 -11.61 -3.84 -5.48
CA LEU A 83 -11.83 -4.03 -6.92
C LEU A 83 -13.28 -3.78 -7.35
N ASN A 84 -14.25 -4.15 -6.49
CA ASN A 84 -15.68 -3.96 -6.72
C ASN A 84 -16.27 -2.79 -5.90
N ALA A 85 -15.42 -2.00 -5.22
CA ALA A 85 -15.89 -0.88 -4.43
C ALA A 85 -16.44 0.24 -5.34
N ILE A 86 -17.51 0.89 -4.89
CA ILE A 86 -18.09 2.07 -5.56
C ILE A 86 -17.14 3.28 -5.41
N ALA A 87 -16.56 3.43 -4.22
CA ALA A 87 -15.65 4.53 -3.91
C ALA A 87 -14.70 4.16 -2.75
N ASN A 88 -13.53 4.79 -2.77
CA ASN A 88 -12.67 4.87 -1.61
C ASN A 88 -13.09 6.10 -0.80
N LEU A 89 -13.45 5.89 0.46
CA LEU A 89 -13.98 6.95 1.32
C LEU A 89 -12.90 7.72 2.06
N GLY A 90 -11.65 7.23 2.06
CA GLY A 90 -10.52 7.90 2.66
C GLY A 90 -9.57 6.98 3.39
N TYR A 91 -8.58 7.61 4.01
CA TYR A 91 -7.54 6.99 4.81
C TYR A 91 -7.48 7.67 6.18
N ALA A 92 -7.18 6.91 7.20
CA ALA A 92 -7.00 7.42 8.56
C ALA A 92 -5.78 6.75 9.22
N GLU A 93 -5.14 7.48 10.13
CA GLU A 93 -4.05 6.98 10.97
C GLU A 93 -2.85 6.39 10.21
N GLY A 94 -2.60 6.86 8.98
CA GLY A 94 -1.44 6.40 8.20
C GLY A 94 -0.13 6.75 8.90
N ARG A 95 0.75 5.75 9.05
CA ARG A 95 2.08 5.90 9.66
C ARG A 95 3.12 5.23 8.80
N PHE A 96 4.12 5.98 8.38
CA PHE A 96 5.32 5.44 7.76
C PHE A 96 6.28 4.96 8.84
N GLY A 97 6.87 3.76 8.61
CA GLY A 97 7.78 3.10 9.53
C GLY A 97 9.22 3.12 9.05
N ALA A 98 9.81 1.94 8.84
CA ALA A 98 11.16 1.82 8.33
C ALA A 98 11.28 2.44 6.93
N PRO A 99 12.40 3.15 6.62
CA PRO A 99 12.62 3.71 5.30
C PRO A 99 12.73 2.61 4.24
N VAL A 100 12.18 2.87 3.06
CA VAL A 100 12.27 1.97 1.91
C VAL A 100 13.35 2.47 0.97
N PHE A 101 14.14 1.57 0.42
CA PHE A 101 15.17 1.89 -0.55
C PHE A 101 14.93 1.19 -1.88
N PRO A 102 15.45 1.73 -3.00
CA PRO A 102 15.43 1.01 -4.28
C PRO A 102 16.11 -0.36 -4.12
N GLY A 103 15.41 -1.42 -4.50
CA GLY A 103 15.81 -2.81 -4.29
C GLY A 103 15.00 -3.52 -3.20
N ASP A 104 14.33 -2.81 -2.32
CA ASP A 104 13.46 -3.42 -1.32
C ASP A 104 12.21 -4.04 -1.95
N THR A 105 11.82 -5.18 -1.40
CA THR A 105 10.63 -5.91 -1.84
C THR A 105 9.53 -5.80 -0.79
N LEU A 106 8.42 -5.18 -1.18
CA LEU A 106 7.31 -4.89 -0.29
C LEU A 106 6.21 -5.93 -0.43
N GLN A 107 5.67 -6.31 0.72
CA GLN A 107 4.46 -7.12 0.86
C GLN A 107 3.42 -6.34 1.65
N SER A 108 2.14 -6.73 1.55
CA SER A 108 1.11 -6.17 2.40
C SER A 108 0.06 -7.20 2.82
N ARG A 109 -0.53 -6.95 3.99
CA ARG A 109 -1.68 -7.66 4.52
C ARG A 109 -2.66 -6.66 5.08
N SER A 110 -3.94 -7.02 5.05
CA SER A 110 -5.00 -6.21 5.62
C SER A 110 -5.81 -7.01 6.63
N GLU A 111 -6.21 -6.36 7.70
CA GLU A 111 -7.19 -6.86 8.68
C GLU A 111 -8.50 -6.09 8.51
N VAL A 112 -9.63 -6.78 8.46
CA VAL A 112 -10.96 -6.16 8.45
C VAL A 112 -11.28 -5.71 9.88
N ILE A 113 -11.20 -4.42 10.14
CA ILE A 113 -11.39 -3.83 11.48
C ILE A 113 -12.79 -3.27 11.72
N GLY A 114 -13.64 -3.22 10.70
CA GLY A 114 -15.01 -2.75 10.83
C GLY A 114 -15.86 -3.00 9.60
N LEU A 115 -17.11 -3.28 9.83
CA LEU A 115 -18.14 -3.46 8.81
C LEU A 115 -19.38 -2.65 9.21
N ARG A 116 -19.90 -1.82 8.30
CA ARG A 116 -21.10 -1.02 8.56
C ARG A 116 -21.99 -0.98 7.33
N GLN A 117 -23.16 -1.56 7.42
CA GLN A 117 -24.19 -1.42 6.38
C GLN A 117 -24.74 0.00 6.35
N THR A 118 -25.02 0.52 5.16
CA THR A 118 -25.68 1.82 4.99
C THR A 118 -27.15 1.75 5.41
N CYS A 119 -27.74 2.89 5.75
CA CYS A 119 -29.12 2.94 6.24
C CYS A 119 -30.16 2.45 5.21
N ASP A 120 -29.87 2.55 3.91
CA ASP A 120 -30.72 2.06 2.83
C ASP A 120 -30.59 0.56 2.56
N GLY A 121 -29.64 -0.10 3.24
CA GLY A 121 -29.39 -1.54 3.12
C GLY A 121 -28.82 -2.00 1.77
N LYS A 122 -28.44 -1.07 0.89
CA LYS A 122 -27.99 -1.41 -0.48
C LYS A 122 -26.49 -1.50 -0.63
N THR A 123 -25.75 -0.89 0.29
CA THR A 123 -24.28 -0.86 0.28
C THR A 123 -23.75 -1.04 1.69
N GLY A 124 -22.43 -1.24 1.80
CA GLY A 124 -21.75 -1.31 3.08
C GLY A 124 -20.39 -0.65 3.00
N VAL A 125 -19.88 -0.24 4.16
CA VAL A 125 -18.54 0.33 4.34
C VAL A 125 -17.67 -0.71 5.02
N VAL A 126 -16.54 -1.02 4.40
CA VAL A 126 -15.51 -1.91 4.94
C VAL A 126 -14.35 -1.07 5.41
N TYR A 127 -13.94 -1.25 6.66
CA TYR A 127 -12.78 -0.62 7.24
C TYR A 127 -11.67 -1.66 7.35
N VAL A 128 -10.52 -1.38 6.78
CA VAL A 128 -9.36 -2.27 6.84
C VAL A 128 -8.16 -1.54 7.42
N ARG A 129 -7.35 -2.26 8.19
CA ARG A 129 -6.01 -1.85 8.57
C ARG A 129 -5.02 -2.60 7.71
N THR A 130 -4.27 -1.88 6.89
CA THR A 130 -3.26 -2.46 6.01
C THR A 130 -1.88 -2.24 6.59
N THR A 131 -1.08 -3.31 6.64
CA THR A 131 0.33 -3.26 7.05
C THR A 131 1.20 -3.68 5.88
N GLY A 132 2.10 -2.79 5.47
CA GLY A 132 3.15 -3.06 4.51
C GLY A 132 4.46 -3.40 5.21
N THR A 133 5.16 -4.42 4.72
CA THR A 133 6.48 -4.82 5.23
C THR A 133 7.49 -4.96 4.11
N ASN A 134 8.78 -4.77 4.42
CA ASN A 134 9.88 -5.10 3.53
C ASN A 134 10.27 -6.59 3.63
N GLN A 135 11.32 -7.00 2.92
CA GLN A 135 11.81 -8.38 2.90
C GLN A 135 12.41 -8.85 4.24
N GLN A 136 12.77 -7.95 5.14
CA GLN A 136 13.21 -8.26 6.50
C GLN A 136 12.04 -8.40 7.49
N GLY A 137 10.81 -8.12 7.06
CA GLY A 137 9.63 -8.11 7.91
C GLY A 137 9.44 -6.80 8.71
N GLU A 138 10.24 -5.78 8.43
CA GLU A 138 10.08 -4.47 9.05
C GLU A 138 8.85 -3.76 8.49
N VAL A 139 8.06 -3.16 9.37
CA VAL A 139 6.88 -2.39 8.97
C VAL A 139 7.32 -1.08 8.32
N VAL A 140 6.90 -0.88 7.06
CA VAL A 140 7.20 0.33 6.28
C VAL A 140 5.99 1.27 6.20
N LEU A 141 4.78 0.75 6.36
CA LEU A 141 3.54 1.52 6.34
C LEU A 141 2.44 0.78 7.12
N THR A 142 1.68 1.52 7.89
CA THR A 142 0.39 1.06 8.44
C THR A 142 -0.67 2.10 8.19
#